data_e458b62e2b72584fccdda8b7a41d25e1
#
_entry.id   e458b62e2b72584fccdda8b7a41d25e1
#
_cell.length_a   1.000
_cell.length_b   1.000
_cell.length_c   1.000
_cell.angle_alpha   90.00
_cell.angle_beta   90.00
_cell.angle_gamma   90.00
#
_symmetry.space_group_name_H-M   'P 1'
#
loop_
_entity.id
_entity.type
_entity.pdbx_description
1 polymer ?
#
loop_
_entity_poly.entity_id
_entity_poly.type
_entity_poly.pdbx_seq_one_letter_code
_entity_poly.pdbx_strand_id
1 'polypeptide(L)'
;MSAVSQLETRTAKASTPKKILLMGHTDGQGGAQTAFKKLCEFTLQEGHDVKIIVLSDSKLSQQPFQREELLGRIAYTGSRVRLAFKKTIGVLNVGIKAWRFRPDVFVCVGLNNSSNIVAKFLGKHCFKAGQDFIANRTIDDPTWVTSRKTMDGLVVQAPSMLAYWKQKESNATNINWLPCFPEAPVDGILQQRRNSSKVIIKLGYFGRLAGNKGLDLLLSALAEPGMPKNLRLDLWGKGQEEAALKRLTTELGIAPMVNFSGAYPSGVEGAKLMASYDGMVLCSTGMEGLPLILLESMAYGVPFLATNVGAIKDCCIDNPDAILVEPNQERIVEGLKQMITKIEQGQFNAQRHRTFYTKTFSGTVMGARWRAFYEDPKQFFYA
;
A
#
# COMPACT_ATOMS: atom_id res chain seq x y z
N MET A 1 7.68 -25.12 7.20
CA MET A 1 8.82 -24.20 6.92
C MET A 1 8.32 -23.23 5.86
N SER A 2 8.21 -21.96 6.19
CA SER A 2 7.62 -20.95 5.30
C SER A 2 8.57 -20.62 4.13
N ALA A 3 8.01 -20.25 2.99
CA ALA A 3 8.76 -19.86 1.78
C ALA A 3 9.76 -18.69 2.02
N VAL A 4 9.72 -18.05 3.17
CA VAL A 4 10.60 -16.94 3.58
C VAL A 4 11.98 -17.46 4.03
N SER A 5 12.09 -18.68 4.59
CA SER A 5 13.37 -19.21 5.12
C SER A 5 14.39 -19.64 4.05
N GLN A 6 14.00 -19.72 2.80
CA GLN A 6 14.91 -20.11 1.70
C GLN A 6 15.61 -18.95 1.00
N LEU A 7 15.29 -17.70 1.35
CA LEU A 7 15.85 -16.49 0.71
C LEU A 7 17.06 -15.87 1.44
N GLU A 8 17.41 -16.34 2.63
CA GLU A 8 18.43 -15.70 3.48
C GLU A 8 19.90 -15.99 3.12
N THR A 9 20.21 -16.78 2.12
CA THR A 9 21.60 -17.24 1.88
C THR A 9 22.23 -16.80 0.55
N ARG A 10 21.60 -15.92 -0.24
CA ARG A 10 22.28 -15.30 -1.37
C ARG A 10 22.77 -13.91 -1.00
N THR A 11 24.05 -13.81 -0.61
CA THR A 11 24.81 -12.55 -0.59
C THR A 11 24.57 -11.80 -1.88
N ALA A 12 24.11 -10.55 -1.78
CA ALA A 12 23.76 -9.70 -2.90
C ALA A 12 24.96 -9.49 -3.85
N LYS A 13 25.04 -10.31 -4.88
CA LYS A 13 25.85 -9.99 -6.06
C LYS A 13 25.18 -8.78 -6.71
N ALA A 14 25.91 -7.68 -6.91
CA ALA A 14 25.39 -6.53 -7.63
C ALA A 14 24.81 -7.02 -8.96
N SER A 15 23.52 -6.82 -9.15
CA SER A 15 22.84 -7.21 -10.40
C SER A 15 23.41 -6.38 -11.54
N THR A 16 23.56 -6.97 -12.72
CA THR A 16 23.96 -6.22 -13.91
C THR A 16 22.96 -5.07 -14.13
N PRO A 17 23.42 -3.81 -14.26
CA PRO A 17 22.52 -2.69 -14.51
C PRO A 17 21.61 -2.95 -15.70
N LYS A 18 20.31 -2.72 -15.52
CA LYS A 18 19.29 -2.89 -16.56
C LYS A 18 18.62 -1.55 -16.87
N LYS A 19 18.06 -1.44 -18.05
CA LYS A 19 17.18 -0.33 -18.42
C LYS A 19 15.78 -0.62 -17.94
N ILE A 20 15.30 0.13 -16.96
CA ILE A 20 14.00 -0.07 -16.34
C ILE A 20 13.10 1.13 -16.63
N LEU A 21 11.91 0.84 -17.12
CA LEU A 21 10.87 1.82 -17.35
C LEU A 21 9.76 1.64 -16.31
N LEU A 22 9.53 2.65 -15.49
CA LEU A 22 8.47 2.66 -14.48
C LEU A 22 7.34 3.59 -14.91
N MET A 23 6.10 3.21 -14.64
CA MET A 23 4.93 4.04 -14.94
C MET A 23 3.94 3.98 -13.80
N GLY A 24 3.47 5.13 -13.31
CA GLY A 24 2.49 5.20 -12.23
C GLY A 24 1.96 6.58 -11.93
N HIS A 25 1.02 6.66 -10.99
CA HIS A 25 0.39 7.89 -10.54
C HIS A 25 1.25 8.62 -9.51
N THR A 26 1.34 9.95 -9.64
CA THR A 26 2.08 10.81 -8.72
C THR A 26 1.22 11.89 -8.06
N ASP A 27 0.06 12.21 -8.62
CA ASP A 27 -0.82 13.24 -8.07
C ASP A 27 -1.59 12.73 -6.85
N GLY A 28 -1.74 13.61 -5.85
CA GLY A 28 -2.45 13.32 -4.62
C GLY A 28 -1.61 12.63 -3.54
N GLN A 29 -2.23 12.40 -2.38
CA GLN A 29 -1.67 11.69 -1.25
C GLN A 29 -2.45 10.40 -1.03
N GLY A 30 -1.77 9.26 -1.08
CA GLY A 30 -2.37 7.95 -0.87
C GLY A 30 -1.36 6.82 -1.01
N GLY A 31 -1.70 5.63 -0.51
CA GLY A 31 -0.81 4.47 -0.50
C GLY A 31 -0.26 4.09 -1.89
N ALA A 32 -1.07 4.22 -2.94
CA ALA A 32 -0.64 3.91 -4.30
C ALA A 32 0.44 4.86 -4.82
N GLN A 33 0.29 6.17 -4.56
CA GLN A 33 1.26 7.20 -4.95
C GLN A 33 2.56 7.03 -4.15
N THR A 34 2.46 6.80 -2.84
CA THR A 34 3.61 6.52 -1.98
C THR A 34 4.34 5.27 -2.45
N ALA A 35 3.63 4.18 -2.70
CA ALA A 35 4.20 2.93 -3.19
C ALA A 35 4.96 3.10 -4.52
N PHE A 36 4.39 3.87 -5.46
CA PHE A 36 5.06 4.14 -6.73
C PHE A 36 6.33 4.96 -6.55
N LYS A 37 6.29 6.04 -5.76
CA LYS A 37 7.47 6.87 -5.46
C LYS A 37 8.58 6.03 -4.82
N LYS A 38 8.24 5.22 -3.82
CA LYS A 38 9.21 4.36 -3.11
C LYS A 38 9.79 3.26 -4.01
N LEU A 39 9.00 2.72 -4.93
CA LEU A 39 9.51 1.79 -5.95
C LEU A 39 10.51 2.49 -6.88
N CYS A 40 10.24 3.73 -7.31
CA CYS A 40 11.17 4.50 -8.12
C CYS A 40 12.49 4.77 -7.37
N GLU A 41 12.40 5.24 -6.12
CA GLU A 41 13.56 5.48 -5.26
C GLU A 41 14.40 4.20 -5.08
N PHE A 42 13.76 3.08 -4.76
CA PHE A 42 14.42 1.78 -4.63
C PHE A 42 15.14 1.38 -5.92
N THR A 43 14.44 1.46 -7.07
CA THR A 43 15.00 1.02 -8.36
C THR A 43 16.21 1.88 -8.80
N LEU A 44 16.17 3.18 -8.51
CA LEU A 44 17.30 4.10 -8.74
C LEU A 44 18.50 3.75 -7.84
N GLN A 45 18.25 3.46 -6.55
CA GLN A 45 19.28 3.08 -5.59
C GLN A 45 19.99 1.77 -5.93
N GLU A 46 19.30 0.85 -6.62
CA GLU A 46 19.89 -0.39 -7.10
C GLU A 46 20.86 -0.21 -8.30
N GLY A 47 21.05 1.02 -8.79
CA GLY A 47 22.02 1.34 -9.85
C GLY A 47 21.54 1.00 -11.26
N HIS A 48 20.24 0.87 -11.49
CA HIS A 48 19.66 0.66 -12.81
C HIS A 48 19.54 1.98 -13.60
N ASP A 49 19.56 1.91 -14.95
CA ASP A 49 19.19 3.04 -15.83
C ASP A 49 17.65 3.15 -15.85
N VAL A 50 17.13 4.07 -15.04
CA VAL A 50 15.67 4.18 -14.80
C VAL A 50 15.09 5.37 -15.56
N LYS A 51 13.98 5.14 -16.26
CA LYS A 51 13.13 6.20 -16.80
C LYS A 51 11.71 6.06 -16.26
N ILE A 52 11.06 7.20 -16.00
CA ILE A 52 9.78 7.27 -15.31
C ILE A 52 8.74 7.94 -16.20
N ILE A 53 7.60 7.31 -16.35
CA ILE A 53 6.38 7.87 -16.94
C ILE A 53 5.41 8.21 -15.82
N VAL A 54 5.04 9.47 -15.69
CA VAL A 54 4.09 9.90 -14.67
C VAL A 54 2.69 10.03 -15.24
N LEU A 55 1.72 9.46 -14.55
CA LEU A 55 0.30 9.70 -14.74
C LEU A 55 -0.10 10.84 -13.83
N SER A 56 -0.17 12.07 -14.39
CA SER A 56 -0.32 13.29 -13.60
C SER A 56 -0.88 14.42 -14.44
N ASP A 57 -1.66 15.30 -13.82
CA ASP A 57 -2.08 16.57 -14.40
C ASP A 57 -1.16 17.73 -14.03
N SER A 58 -0.32 17.56 -13.02
CA SER A 58 0.74 18.49 -12.64
C SER A 58 1.83 18.57 -13.71
N LYS A 59 2.50 19.70 -13.84
CA LYS A 59 3.60 19.87 -14.81
C LYS A 59 4.77 18.94 -14.46
N LEU A 60 5.58 18.55 -15.48
CA LEU A 60 6.78 17.73 -15.27
C LEU A 60 7.76 18.37 -14.27
N SER A 61 7.89 19.70 -14.27
CA SER A 61 8.73 20.44 -13.33
C SER A 61 8.27 20.38 -11.87
N GLN A 62 7.06 19.90 -11.62
CA GLN A 62 6.47 19.75 -10.29
C GLN A 62 6.49 18.31 -9.79
N GLN A 63 7.06 17.39 -10.57
CA GLN A 63 7.15 15.99 -10.19
C GLN A 63 8.30 15.77 -9.19
N PRO A 64 8.19 14.77 -8.31
CA PRO A 64 9.20 14.51 -7.27
C PRO A 64 10.46 13.78 -7.78
N PHE A 65 10.69 13.78 -9.08
CA PHE A 65 11.81 13.09 -9.73
C PHE A 65 12.71 14.07 -10.47
N GLN A 66 13.97 13.71 -10.68
CA GLN A 66 14.93 14.50 -11.45
C GLN A 66 14.49 14.56 -12.93
N ARG A 67 14.82 15.66 -13.61
CA ARG A 67 14.40 15.88 -15.01
C ARG A 67 14.91 14.81 -15.97
N GLU A 68 16.11 14.33 -15.73
CA GLU A 68 16.76 13.25 -16.51
C GLU A 68 16.08 11.88 -16.34
N GLU A 69 15.44 11.65 -15.20
CA GLU A 69 14.70 10.41 -14.92
C GLU A 69 13.32 10.41 -15.61
N LEU A 70 12.76 11.58 -15.87
CA LEU A 70 11.43 11.72 -16.43
C LEU A 70 11.41 11.52 -17.94
N LEU A 71 10.83 10.41 -18.40
CA LEU A 71 10.61 10.14 -19.83
C LEU A 71 9.43 10.95 -20.37
N GLY A 72 8.38 11.12 -19.60
CA GLY A 72 7.21 11.87 -20.01
C GLY A 72 6.05 11.83 -19.04
N ARG A 73 4.98 12.52 -19.42
CA ARG A 73 3.73 12.65 -18.64
C ARG A 73 2.53 12.31 -19.48
N ILE A 74 1.57 11.62 -18.90
CA ILE A 74 0.25 11.37 -19.46
C ILE A 74 -0.78 12.02 -18.53
N ALA A 75 -1.54 12.98 -19.07
CA ALA A 75 -2.62 13.65 -18.34
C ALA A 75 -3.82 12.71 -18.16
N TYR A 76 -4.59 12.88 -17.07
CA TYR A 76 -5.72 12.01 -16.82
C TYR A 76 -7.01 12.70 -16.38
N THR A 77 -7.00 14.03 -16.11
CA THR A 77 -8.22 14.82 -15.85
C THR A 77 -8.51 15.85 -16.96
N GLY A 78 -9.76 16.29 -17.06
CA GLY A 78 -10.21 17.31 -18.00
C GLY A 78 -11.58 17.00 -18.60
N SER A 79 -12.10 17.90 -19.46
CA SER A 79 -13.34 17.63 -20.21
C SER A 79 -13.16 16.39 -21.12
N ARG A 80 -14.21 15.55 -21.26
CA ARG A 80 -14.11 14.26 -21.96
C ARG A 80 -13.40 14.34 -23.31
N VAL A 81 -13.73 15.30 -24.16
CA VAL A 81 -13.15 15.44 -25.50
C VAL A 81 -11.71 15.95 -25.47
N ARG A 82 -11.43 17.03 -24.71
CA ARG A 82 -10.07 17.58 -24.57
C ARG A 82 -9.14 16.60 -23.87
N LEU A 83 -9.65 15.85 -22.90
CA LEU A 83 -8.89 14.81 -22.20
C LEU A 83 -8.53 13.67 -23.16
N ALA A 84 -9.49 13.17 -23.97
CA ALA A 84 -9.22 12.10 -24.92
C ALA A 84 -8.09 12.51 -25.89
N PHE A 85 -8.15 13.70 -26.47
CA PHE A 85 -7.13 14.20 -27.40
C PHE A 85 -5.76 14.38 -26.74
N LYS A 86 -5.69 15.08 -25.58
CA LYS A 86 -4.43 15.27 -24.83
C LYS A 86 -3.84 13.93 -24.37
N LYS A 87 -4.70 13.01 -23.94
CA LYS A 87 -4.29 11.68 -23.49
C LYS A 87 -3.72 10.85 -24.64
N THR A 88 -4.36 10.89 -25.81
CA THR A 88 -3.90 10.17 -27.01
C THR A 88 -2.52 10.67 -27.46
N ILE A 89 -2.35 11.98 -27.64
CA ILE A 89 -1.05 12.56 -28.01
C ILE A 89 0.01 12.27 -26.95
N GLY A 90 -0.34 12.42 -25.68
CA GLY A 90 0.57 12.12 -24.57
C GLY A 90 1.04 10.67 -24.57
N VAL A 91 0.12 9.73 -24.74
CA VAL A 91 0.43 8.29 -24.79
C VAL A 91 1.29 7.93 -25.99
N LEU A 92 0.98 8.48 -27.19
CA LEU A 92 1.78 8.24 -28.39
C LEU A 92 3.21 8.79 -28.25
N ASN A 93 3.37 10.03 -27.81
CA ASN A 93 4.67 10.64 -27.60
C ASN A 93 5.51 9.85 -26.58
N VAL A 94 4.91 9.49 -25.45
CA VAL A 94 5.57 8.70 -24.41
C VAL A 94 5.88 7.29 -24.92
N GLY A 95 5.00 6.67 -25.68
CA GLY A 95 5.22 5.37 -26.29
C GLY A 95 6.42 5.35 -27.24
N ILE A 96 6.55 6.37 -28.10
CA ILE A 96 7.72 6.50 -29.00
C ILE A 96 9.01 6.69 -28.19
N LYS A 97 9.00 7.52 -27.14
CA LYS A 97 10.16 7.70 -26.27
C LYS A 97 10.54 6.41 -25.54
N ALA A 98 9.55 5.67 -25.05
CA ALA A 98 9.74 4.38 -24.39
C ALA A 98 10.34 3.34 -25.36
N TRP A 99 9.86 3.29 -26.58
CA TRP A 99 10.42 2.44 -27.63
C TRP A 99 11.90 2.81 -27.95
N ARG A 100 12.23 4.09 -28.02
CA ARG A 100 13.60 4.56 -28.22
C ARG A 100 14.53 4.27 -27.04
N PHE A 101 14.02 4.34 -25.83
CA PHE A 101 14.77 4.01 -24.62
C PHE A 101 15.16 2.52 -24.58
N ARG A 102 14.36 1.63 -25.20
CA ARG A 102 14.55 0.18 -25.25
C ARG A 102 14.76 -0.43 -23.86
N PRO A 103 13.75 -0.34 -22.95
CA PRO A 103 13.87 -0.91 -21.63
C PRO A 103 13.95 -2.44 -21.68
N ASP A 104 14.72 -3.03 -20.76
CA ASP A 104 14.73 -4.48 -20.51
C ASP A 104 13.48 -4.90 -19.74
N VAL A 105 13.04 -4.05 -18.81
CA VAL A 105 11.86 -4.27 -17.96
C VAL A 105 10.98 -3.02 -17.96
N PHE A 106 9.69 -3.23 -18.12
CA PHE A 106 8.65 -2.21 -17.93
C PHE A 106 7.76 -2.63 -16.76
N VAL A 107 7.60 -1.76 -15.78
CA VAL A 107 6.67 -1.96 -14.66
C VAL A 107 5.64 -0.85 -14.64
N CYS A 108 4.37 -1.22 -14.77
CA CYS A 108 3.26 -0.30 -14.58
C CYS A 108 2.62 -0.52 -13.22
N VAL A 109 2.56 0.53 -12.42
CA VAL A 109 1.94 0.55 -11.10
C VAL A 109 0.56 1.20 -11.22
N GLY A 110 -0.49 0.37 -11.10
CA GLY A 110 -1.87 0.76 -11.40
C GLY A 110 -2.23 0.55 -12.88
N LEU A 111 -2.75 -0.63 -13.20
CA LEU A 111 -3.14 -1.01 -14.56
C LEU A 111 -4.24 -0.11 -15.13
N ASN A 112 -4.03 0.37 -16.34
CA ASN A 112 -5.00 1.20 -17.06
C ASN A 112 -4.78 1.12 -18.58
N ASN A 113 -5.72 1.70 -19.37
CA ASN A 113 -5.62 1.68 -20.82
C ASN A 113 -4.34 2.35 -21.37
N SER A 114 -3.83 3.39 -20.69
CA SER A 114 -2.60 4.07 -21.14
C SER A 114 -1.38 3.16 -20.97
N SER A 115 -1.29 2.40 -19.88
CA SER A 115 -0.21 1.44 -19.67
C SER A 115 -0.23 0.31 -20.70
N ASN A 116 -1.43 -0.18 -21.05
CA ASN A 116 -1.59 -1.19 -22.09
C ASN A 116 -1.15 -0.67 -23.49
N ILE A 117 -1.43 0.60 -23.78
CA ILE A 117 -0.99 1.22 -25.04
C ILE A 117 0.54 1.39 -25.03
N VAL A 118 1.14 1.93 -23.95
CA VAL A 118 2.60 2.07 -23.84
C VAL A 118 3.27 0.69 -24.00
N ALA A 119 2.77 -0.34 -23.35
CA ALA A 119 3.30 -1.70 -23.44
C ALA A 119 3.33 -2.25 -24.89
N LYS A 120 2.37 -1.85 -25.73
CA LYS A 120 2.35 -2.24 -27.16
C LYS A 120 3.47 -1.61 -28.00
N PHE A 121 4.03 -0.47 -27.59
CA PHE A 121 5.20 0.13 -28.24
C PHE A 121 6.49 -0.60 -27.88
N LEU A 122 6.51 -1.35 -26.78
CA LEU A 122 7.70 -2.05 -26.31
C LEU A 122 7.87 -3.37 -27.04
N GLY A 123 9.09 -3.65 -27.50
CA GLY A 123 9.41 -4.86 -28.24
C GLY A 123 9.39 -6.13 -27.38
N LYS A 124 9.56 -7.27 -28.00
CA LYS A 124 9.61 -8.59 -27.32
C LYS A 124 10.81 -8.77 -26.39
N HIS A 125 11.85 -7.92 -26.51
CA HIS A 125 13.01 -7.91 -25.62
C HIS A 125 12.68 -7.36 -24.24
N CYS A 126 11.64 -6.52 -24.10
CA CYS A 126 11.20 -5.92 -22.87
C CYS A 126 10.21 -6.83 -22.15
N PHE A 127 10.50 -7.19 -20.91
CA PHE A 127 9.52 -7.85 -20.05
C PHE A 127 8.55 -6.82 -19.46
N LYS A 128 7.26 -7.02 -19.64
CA LYS A 128 6.21 -6.08 -19.24
C LYS A 128 5.44 -6.63 -18.04
N ALA A 129 5.61 -5.99 -16.89
CA ALA A 129 4.89 -6.33 -15.66
C ALA A 129 3.86 -5.27 -15.30
N GLY A 130 2.65 -5.69 -15.02
CA GLY A 130 1.57 -4.81 -14.57
C GLY A 130 1.19 -5.08 -13.12
N GLN A 131 1.41 -4.12 -12.22
CA GLN A 131 1.00 -4.23 -10.83
C GLN A 131 -0.39 -3.64 -10.62
N ASP A 132 -1.30 -4.42 -10.04
CA ASP A 132 -2.60 -3.93 -9.62
C ASP A 132 -2.66 -3.75 -8.09
N PHE A 133 -3.21 -2.62 -7.66
CA PHE A 133 -3.43 -2.33 -6.26
C PHE A 133 -4.77 -2.85 -5.74
N ILE A 134 -5.68 -3.26 -6.62
CA ILE A 134 -7.08 -3.48 -6.24
C ILE A 134 -7.49 -4.91 -6.58
N ALA A 135 -7.63 -5.71 -5.56
CA ALA A 135 -8.24 -7.02 -5.65
C ALA A 135 -9.78 -6.99 -5.96
N ASN A 136 -10.36 -5.80 -6.12
CA ASN A 136 -11.79 -5.63 -6.47
C ASN A 136 -12.10 -5.78 -7.95
N ARG A 137 -11.09 -6.00 -8.79
CA ARG A 137 -11.38 -6.27 -10.19
C ARG A 137 -12.02 -7.63 -10.33
N THR A 138 -13.13 -7.66 -11.05
CA THR A 138 -13.68 -8.92 -11.51
C THR A 138 -12.80 -9.48 -12.62
N ILE A 139 -12.83 -10.78 -12.80
CA ILE A 139 -12.10 -11.49 -13.88
C ILE A 139 -12.43 -10.92 -15.27
N ASP A 140 -13.63 -10.35 -15.41
CA ASP A 140 -14.19 -9.78 -16.64
C ASP A 140 -13.93 -8.27 -16.80
N ASP A 141 -13.23 -7.61 -15.85
CA ASP A 141 -12.90 -6.19 -16.01
C ASP A 141 -12.14 -5.96 -17.32
N PRO A 142 -12.63 -5.08 -18.24
CA PRO A 142 -12.02 -4.92 -19.56
C PRO A 142 -10.55 -4.50 -19.53
N THR A 143 -10.15 -3.75 -18.50
CA THR A 143 -8.74 -3.34 -18.33
C THR A 143 -7.89 -4.53 -17.92
N TRP A 144 -8.40 -5.37 -17.01
CA TRP A 144 -7.74 -6.59 -16.56
C TRP A 144 -7.57 -7.58 -17.73
N VAL A 145 -8.64 -7.86 -18.46
CA VAL A 145 -8.63 -8.73 -19.64
C VAL A 145 -7.62 -8.23 -20.69
N THR A 146 -7.59 -6.92 -20.95
CA THR A 146 -6.62 -6.32 -21.88
C THR A 146 -5.20 -6.42 -21.36
N SER A 147 -4.99 -6.19 -20.06
CA SER A 147 -3.65 -6.26 -19.45
C SER A 147 -3.08 -7.67 -19.47
N ARG A 148 -3.89 -8.69 -19.26
CA ARG A 148 -3.48 -10.11 -19.39
C ARG A 148 -2.94 -10.46 -20.77
N LYS A 149 -3.46 -9.81 -21.82
CA LYS A 149 -3.01 -10.00 -23.21
C LYS A 149 -1.80 -9.14 -23.58
N THR A 150 -1.52 -8.09 -22.81
CA THR A 150 -0.54 -7.05 -23.18
C THR A 150 0.71 -7.12 -22.32
N MET A 151 0.57 -7.56 -21.06
CA MET A 151 1.66 -7.71 -20.09
C MET A 151 2.16 -9.17 -20.13
N ASP A 152 3.48 -9.34 -19.96
CA ASP A 152 4.08 -10.67 -19.84
C ASP A 152 3.86 -11.25 -18.45
N GLY A 153 3.73 -10.39 -17.43
CA GLY A 153 3.42 -10.77 -16.05
C GLY A 153 2.46 -9.81 -15.36
N LEU A 154 1.59 -10.34 -14.52
CA LEU A 154 0.72 -9.57 -13.64
C LEU A 154 1.19 -9.69 -12.18
N VAL A 155 1.18 -8.59 -11.47
CA VAL A 155 1.72 -8.48 -10.12
C VAL A 155 0.62 -8.08 -9.16
N VAL A 156 0.47 -8.85 -8.09
CA VAL A 156 -0.30 -8.50 -6.89
C VAL A 156 0.65 -8.18 -5.74
N GLN A 157 0.14 -7.58 -4.66
CA GLN A 157 1.01 -6.98 -3.64
C GLN A 157 1.41 -7.93 -2.52
N ALA A 158 0.72 -9.07 -2.36
CA ALA A 158 0.91 -9.95 -1.22
C ALA A 158 0.63 -11.42 -1.56
N PRO A 159 1.18 -12.37 -0.79
CA PRO A 159 0.98 -13.80 -0.99
C PRO A 159 -0.50 -14.23 -0.97
N SER A 160 -1.29 -13.67 -0.06
CA SER A 160 -2.72 -14.01 0.02
C SER A 160 -3.52 -13.57 -1.20
N MET A 161 -3.13 -12.44 -1.81
CA MET A 161 -3.73 -11.99 -3.06
C MET A 161 -3.35 -12.91 -4.23
N LEU A 162 -2.09 -13.39 -4.25
CA LEU A 162 -1.67 -14.38 -5.25
C LEU A 162 -2.46 -15.69 -5.10
N ALA A 163 -2.63 -16.19 -3.87
CA ALA A 163 -3.43 -17.38 -3.60
C ALA A 163 -4.89 -17.21 -4.07
N TYR A 164 -5.49 -16.06 -3.77
CA TYR A 164 -6.84 -15.73 -4.23
C TYR A 164 -6.98 -15.77 -5.76
N TRP A 165 -6.04 -15.17 -6.49
CA TRP A 165 -6.08 -15.14 -7.95
C TRP A 165 -5.80 -16.50 -8.57
N LYS A 166 -4.86 -17.29 -8.02
CA LYS A 166 -4.60 -18.66 -8.47
C LYS A 166 -5.80 -19.58 -8.27
N GLN A 167 -6.57 -19.39 -7.22
CA GLN A 167 -7.81 -20.14 -7.01
C GLN A 167 -8.90 -19.76 -8.03
N LYS A 168 -9.00 -18.47 -8.37
CA LYS A 168 -10.00 -17.98 -9.36
C LYS A 168 -9.65 -18.29 -10.80
N GLU A 169 -8.37 -18.31 -11.12
CA GLU A 169 -7.83 -18.52 -12.47
C GLU A 169 -6.77 -19.63 -12.44
N SER A 170 -7.21 -20.88 -12.44
CA SER A 170 -6.31 -22.04 -12.40
C SER A 170 -5.26 -22.09 -13.53
N ASN A 171 -5.50 -21.39 -14.64
CA ASN A 171 -4.58 -21.31 -15.80
C ASN A 171 -3.70 -20.04 -15.79
N ALA A 172 -3.74 -19.21 -14.75
CA ALA A 172 -2.96 -17.99 -14.69
C ALA A 172 -1.52 -18.28 -14.24
N THR A 173 -0.70 -18.74 -15.15
CA THR A 173 0.73 -19.03 -14.91
C THR A 173 1.60 -17.78 -14.82
N ASN A 174 1.09 -16.63 -15.27
CA ASN A 174 1.85 -15.38 -15.33
C ASN A 174 1.44 -14.36 -14.24
N ILE A 175 0.95 -14.83 -13.11
CA ILE A 175 0.66 -13.97 -11.93
C ILE A 175 1.65 -14.30 -10.82
N ASN A 176 2.29 -13.26 -10.26
CA ASN A 176 3.14 -13.38 -9.08
C ASN A 176 2.94 -12.17 -8.16
N TRP A 177 3.56 -12.15 -6.98
CA TRP A 177 3.44 -11.03 -6.08
C TRP A 177 4.77 -10.28 -5.91
N LEU A 178 4.68 -8.96 -5.89
CA LEU A 178 5.78 -8.06 -5.53
C LEU A 178 5.26 -7.03 -4.52
N PRO A 179 5.94 -6.85 -3.40
CA PRO A 179 5.47 -5.98 -2.34
C PRO A 179 5.58 -4.50 -2.71
N CYS A 180 4.77 -3.67 -2.04
CA CYS A 180 4.95 -2.22 -2.03
C CYS A 180 5.85 -1.82 -0.87
N PHE A 181 6.63 -0.75 -1.05
CA PHE A 181 7.50 -0.22 -0.01
C PHE A 181 6.75 0.81 0.85
N PRO A 182 6.75 0.68 2.19
CA PRO A 182 6.37 1.77 3.08
C PRO A 182 7.47 2.86 3.10
N GLU A 183 7.24 3.94 3.80
CA GLU A 183 8.34 4.84 4.16
C GLU A 183 9.36 4.09 5.01
N ALA A 184 10.65 4.41 4.80
CA ALA A 184 11.70 3.82 5.63
C ALA A 184 11.51 4.25 7.10
N PRO A 185 11.58 3.32 8.06
CA PRO A 185 11.44 3.68 9.46
C PRO A 185 12.52 4.67 9.89
N VAL A 186 12.14 5.62 10.73
CA VAL A 186 13.07 6.55 11.36
C VAL A 186 13.72 5.87 12.58
N ASP A 187 15.04 5.84 12.60
CA ASP A 187 15.79 5.21 13.69
C ASP A 187 15.54 5.92 15.03
N GLY A 188 15.60 5.15 16.12
CA GLY A 188 15.41 5.64 17.48
C GLY A 188 13.95 5.92 17.85
N ILE A 189 13.00 5.83 16.91
CA ILE A 189 11.57 5.99 17.21
C ILE A 189 10.93 4.62 17.37
N LEU A 190 10.38 4.39 18.55
CA LEU A 190 9.60 3.20 18.90
C LEU A 190 8.51 3.60 19.90
N GLN A 191 7.34 2.97 19.82
CA GLN A 191 6.28 3.17 20.80
C GLN A 191 6.80 2.94 22.22
N GLN A 192 6.55 3.91 23.10
CA GLN A 192 6.87 3.80 24.51
C GLN A 192 5.59 3.48 25.31
N ARG A 193 5.65 2.40 26.07
CA ARG A 193 4.54 2.04 26.95
C ARG A 193 4.32 3.12 28.01
N ARG A 194 3.09 3.58 28.15
CA ARG A 194 2.70 4.51 29.22
C ARG A 194 2.37 3.73 30.50
N ASN A 195 3.15 3.95 31.54
CA ASN A 195 2.98 3.29 32.84
C ASN A 195 1.99 4.03 33.74
N SER A 196 0.68 4.05 33.44
CA SER A 196 -0.28 4.51 34.47
C SER A 196 -1.69 3.99 34.23
N SER A 197 -2.34 3.54 35.30
CA SER A 197 -3.71 3.03 35.34
C SER A 197 -4.82 4.07 35.10
N LYS A 198 -4.47 5.34 34.88
CA LYS A 198 -5.41 6.45 34.62
C LYS A 198 -5.22 7.12 33.25
N VAL A 199 -4.53 6.47 32.33
CA VAL A 199 -4.19 7.08 31.04
C VAL A 199 -5.33 6.92 30.06
N ILE A 200 -5.60 7.98 29.30
CA ILE A 200 -6.45 7.93 28.12
C ILE A 200 -5.78 6.98 27.12
N ILE A 201 -6.50 5.96 26.67
CA ILE A 201 -6.09 5.07 25.58
C ILE A 201 -6.31 5.80 24.27
N LYS A 202 -5.24 5.99 23.50
CA LYS A 202 -5.28 6.69 22.22
C LYS A 202 -5.18 5.69 21.07
N LEU A 203 -6.22 5.61 20.26
CA LEU A 203 -6.24 4.87 19.01
C LEU A 203 -6.09 5.82 17.82
N GLY A 204 -5.32 5.42 16.81
CA GLY A 204 -5.14 6.17 15.58
C GLY A 204 -5.70 5.44 14.38
N TYR A 205 -6.35 6.16 13.50
CA TYR A 205 -6.65 5.75 12.12
C TYR A 205 -5.91 6.68 11.17
N PHE A 206 -5.25 6.12 10.15
CA PHE A 206 -4.54 6.89 9.14
C PHE A 206 -4.94 6.41 7.74
N GLY A 207 -5.64 7.26 6.99
CA GLY A 207 -6.09 6.88 5.67
C GLY A 207 -7.18 7.80 5.11
N ARG A 208 -7.65 7.50 3.92
CA ARG A 208 -8.75 8.26 3.31
C ARG A 208 -10.05 8.04 4.09
N LEU A 209 -10.82 9.10 4.29
CA LEU A 209 -12.17 9.02 4.85
C LEU A 209 -13.15 8.66 3.72
N ALA A 210 -13.26 7.38 3.42
CA ALA A 210 -14.02 6.83 2.30
C ALA A 210 -14.85 5.62 2.74
N GLY A 211 -15.98 5.38 2.07
CA GLY A 211 -16.96 4.36 2.48
C GLY A 211 -16.40 2.94 2.63
N ASN A 212 -15.42 2.57 1.79
CA ASN A 212 -14.78 1.25 1.87
C ASN A 212 -13.81 1.09 3.06
N LYS A 213 -13.61 2.11 3.89
CA LYS A 213 -12.73 2.06 5.06
C LYS A 213 -13.44 1.65 6.35
N GLY A 214 -14.76 1.45 6.32
CA GLY A 214 -15.55 0.94 7.44
C GLY A 214 -15.49 1.80 8.69
N LEU A 215 -15.31 3.13 8.52
CA LEU A 215 -15.24 4.06 9.65
C LEU A 215 -16.60 4.23 10.34
N ASP A 216 -17.68 4.05 9.61
CA ASP A 216 -19.05 3.98 10.15
C ASP A 216 -19.21 2.81 11.11
N LEU A 217 -18.72 1.62 10.75
CA LEU A 217 -18.72 0.45 11.63
C LEU A 217 -17.82 0.66 12.85
N LEU A 218 -16.65 1.27 12.68
CA LEU A 218 -15.74 1.59 13.79
C LEU A 218 -16.39 2.57 14.77
N LEU A 219 -17.03 3.64 14.28
CA LEU A 219 -17.71 4.63 15.12
C LEU A 219 -18.90 4.00 15.84
N SER A 220 -19.69 3.19 15.16
CA SER A 220 -20.79 2.43 15.78
C SER A 220 -20.29 1.46 16.87
N ALA A 221 -19.16 0.79 16.62
CA ALA A 221 -18.54 -0.08 17.61
C ALA A 221 -18.04 0.69 18.86
N LEU A 222 -17.53 1.90 18.70
CA LEU A 222 -17.13 2.75 19.82
C LEU A 222 -18.30 3.27 20.66
N ALA A 223 -19.50 3.35 20.09
CA ALA A 223 -20.71 3.76 20.78
C ALA A 223 -21.38 2.63 21.57
N GLU A 224 -20.93 1.38 21.39
CA GLU A 224 -21.51 0.22 22.07
C GLU A 224 -21.42 0.31 23.60
N PRO A 225 -22.46 -0.10 24.33
CA PRO A 225 -22.44 -0.14 25.78
C PRO A 225 -21.24 -0.96 26.31
N GLY A 226 -20.55 -0.38 27.29
CA GLY A 226 -19.39 -1.01 27.93
C GLY A 226 -18.04 -0.67 27.26
N MET A 227 -18.01 0.20 26.25
CA MET A 227 -16.76 0.78 25.80
C MET A 227 -16.19 1.77 26.85
N PRO A 228 -14.87 1.75 27.13
CA PRO A 228 -14.26 2.61 28.14
C PRO A 228 -14.37 4.08 27.76
N LYS A 229 -14.76 4.92 28.71
CA LYS A 229 -14.90 6.38 28.53
C LYS A 229 -13.56 7.10 28.38
N ASN A 230 -12.46 6.46 28.78
CA ASN A 230 -11.09 6.97 28.65
C ASN A 230 -10.45 6.65 27.28
N LEU A 231 -11.24 6.17 26.30
CA LEU A 231 -10.80 5.93 24.94
C LEU A 231 -10.90 7.21 24.10
N ARG A 232 -9.92 7.43 23.24
CA ARG A 232 -9.90 8.50 22.23
C ARG A 232 -9.48 7.91 20.89
N LEU A 233 -10.15 8.34 19.83
CA LEU A 233 -9.85 7.97 18.44
C LEU A 233 -9.52 9.23 17.65
N ASP A 234 -8.32 9.26 17.08
CA ASP A 234 -7.91 10.30 16.13
C ASP A 234 -8.01 9.74 14.69
N LEU A 235 -8.81 10.40 13.86
CA LEU A 235 -8.99 10.10 12.43
C LEU A 235 -8.11 11.04 11.60
N TRP A 236 -6.97 10.52 11.14
CA TRP A 236 -6.05 11.23 10.26
C TRP A 236 -6.34 10.90 8.80
N GLY A 237 -6.56 11.94 8.02
CA GLY A 237 -6.86 11.87 6.59
C GLY A 237 -7.97 12.80 6.19
N LYS A 238 -8.29 12.77 4.89
CA LYS A 238 -9.39 13.53 4.29
C LYS A 238 -10.19 12.59 3.38
N GLY A 239 -11.43 12.93 3.09
CA GLY A 239 -12.24 12.17 2.16
C GLY A 239 -13.68 12.63 2.11
N GLN A 240 -14.41 12.07 1.15
CA GLN A 240 -15.81 12.43 0.88
C GLN A 240 -16.77 12.11 2.04
N GLU A 241 -16.40 11.14 2.91
CA GLU A 241 -17.23 10.71 4.04
C GLU A 241 -17.05 11.59 5.30
N GLU A 242 -16.12 12.56 5.32
CA GLU A 242 -15.80 13.32 6.54
C GLU A 242 -17.03 13.99 7.16
N ALA A 243 -17.87 14.63 6.35
CA ALA A 243 -19.06 15.32 6.86
C ALA A 243 -20.11 14.33 7.41
N ALA A 244 -20.27 13.16 6.76
CA ALA A 244 -21.18 12.12 7.22
C ALA A 244 -20.68 11.48 8.53
N LEU A 245 -19.38 11.20 8.63
CA LEU A 245 -18.77 10.64 9.84
C LEU A 245 -18.88 11.61 11.03
N LYS A 246 -18.69 12.91 10.82
CA LYS A 246 -18.88 13.94 11.88
C LYS A 246 -20.33 13.96 12.39
N ARG A 247 -21.31 13.87 11.50
CA ARG A 247 -22.73 13.76 11.91
C ARG A 247 -22.97 12.48 12.71
N LEU A 248 -22.46 11.36 12.23
CA LEU A 248 -22.61 10.07 12.90
C LEU A 248 -22.01 10.09 14.32
N THR A 249 -20.84 10.72 14.55
CA THR A 249 -20.30 10.83 15.91
C THR A 249 -21.20 11.62 16.86
N THR A 250 -21.91 12.64 16.37
CA THR A 250 -22.89 13.41 17.14
C THR A 250 -24.13 12.58 17.45
N GLU A 251 -24.69 11.92 16.45
CA GLU A 251 -25.87 11.04 16.57
C GLU A 251 -25.63 9.90 17.58
N LEU A 252 -24.42 9.32 17.55
CA LEU A 252 -24.00 8.26 18.47
C LEU A 252 -23.59 8.77 19.87
N GLY A 253 -23.52 10.09 20.10
CA GLY A 253 -23.09 10.67 21.37
C GLY A 253 -21.61 10.48 21.70
N ILE A 254 -20.76 10.13 20.73
CA ILE A 254 -19.31 9.88 20.90
C ILE A 254 -18.43 11.00 20.40
N ALA A 255 -18.98 12.14 19.98
CA ALA A 255 -18.22 13.27 19.46
C ALA A 255 -17.04 13.70 20.38
N PRO A 256 -17.16 13.65 21.73
CA PRO A 256 -16.02 13.99 22.61
C PRO A 256 -14.87 12.97 22.57
N MET A 257 -15.12 11.77 22.04
CA MET A 257 -14.11 10.70 21.98
C MET A 257 -13.37 10.68 20.62
N VAL A 258 -13.89 11.35 19.59
CA VAL A 258 -13.40 11.24 18.22
C VAL A 258 -12.89 12.59 17.72
N ASN A 259 -11.65 12.63 17.26
CA ASN A 259 -11.04 13.81 16.68
C ASN A 259 -10.77 13.60 15.18
N PHE A 260 -11.16 14.57 14.35
CA PHE A 260 -10.87 14.61 12.92
C PHE A 260 -9.66 15.51 12.69
N SER A 261 -8.48 14.91 12.54
CA SER A 261 -7.19 15.59 12.59
C SER A 261 -6.68 16.08 11.24
N GLY A 262 -7.39 15.78 10.13
CA GLY A 262 -6.97 16.18 8.79
C GLY A 262 -5.76 15.42 8.27
N ALA A 263 -4.93 16.07 7.46
CA ALA A 263 -3.75 15.42 6.88
C ALA A 263 -2.70 15.12 7.96
N TYR A 264 -2.14 13.90 7.92
CA TYR A 264 -1.05 13.53 8.83
C TYR A 264 0.32 13.88 8.24
N PRO A 265 1.30 14.23 9.09
CA PRO A 265 2.65 14.54 8.66
C PRO A 265 3.39 13.29 8.16
N SER A 266 4.44 13.49 7.35
CA SER A 266 5.36 12.47 6.88
C SER A 266 6.72 12.58 7.57
N GLY A 267 7.61 11.63 7.32
CA GLY A 267 8.97 11.62 7.87
C GLY A 267 9.01 11.54 9.40
N VAL A 268 9.95 12.25 10.02
CA VAL A 268 10.20 12.19 11.48
C VAL A 268 8.96 12.55 12.31
N GLU A 269 8.23 13.58 11.91
CA GLU A 269 7.03 14.00 12.64
C GLU A 269 5.89 12.99 12.51
N GLY A 270 5.73 12.37 11.33
CA GLY A 270 4.77 11.27 11.14
C GLY A 270 5.13 10.04 11.97
N ALA A 271 6.41 9.70 12.03
CA ALA A 271 6.92 8.60 12.83
C ALA A 271 6.66 8.83 14.35
N LYS A 272 6.97 10.01 14.86
CA LYS A 272 6.70 10.39 16.27
C LYS A 272 5.20 10.37 16.56
N LEU A 273 4.40 10.91 15.66
CA LEU A 273 2.94 10.90 15.77
C LEU A 273 2.43 9.47 15.88
N MET A 274 2.81 8.58 14.96
CA MET A 274 2.39 7.19 14.98
C MET A 274 2.83 6.49 16.27
N ALA A 275 4.08 6.61 16.67
CA ALA A 275 4.61 6.01 17.89
C ALA A 275 3.95 6.57 19.19
N SER A 276 3.20 7.66 19.10
CA SER A 276 2.47 8.24 20.23
C SER A 276 1.13 7.57 20.54
N TYR A 277 0.63 6.71 19.66
CA TYR A 277 -0.61 5.97 19.85
C TYR A 277 -0.39 4.68 20.62
N ASP A 278 -1.39 4.30 21.42
CA ASP A 278 -1.41 3.03 22.13
C ASP A 278 -1.78 1.88 21.18
N GLY A 279 -2.47 2.19 20.08
CA GLY A 279 -2.80 1.25 19.02
C GLY A 279 -3.36 1.91 17.77
N MET A 280 -3.34 1.17 16.68
CA MET A 280 -3.89 1.56 15.39
C MET A 280 -5.14 0.77 15.04
N VAL A 281 -6.05 1.36 14.28
CA VAL A 281 -7.27 0.69 13.80
C VAL A 281 -7.43 0.82 12.30
N LEU A 282 -7.72 -0.28 11.60
CA LEU A 282 -8.01 -0.30 10.16
C LEU A 282 -9.19 -1.24 9.90
N CYS A 283 -10.41 -0.70 9.91
CA CYS A 283 -11.67 -1.46 9.81
C CYS A 283 -12.22 -1.51 8.38
N SER A 284 -11.36 -1.59 7.36
CA SER A 284 -11.80 -1.60 5.96
C SER A 284 -12.81 -2.71 5.68
N THR A 285 -13.86 -2.38 4.90
CA THR A 285 -14.88 -3.33 4.42
C THR A 285 -14.68 -3.70 2.95
N GLY A 286 -13.97 -2.84 2.20
CA GLY A 286 -13.56 -3.11 0.83
C GLY A 286 -12.17 -3.74 0.76
N MET A 287 -11.90 -4.40 -0.37
CA MET A 287 -10.62 -5.07 -0.58
C MET A 287 -9.44 -4.10 -0.45
N GLU A 288 -8.44 -4.52 0.29
CA GLU A 288 -7.17 -3.83 0.48
C GLU A 288 -6.05 -4.59 -0.22
N GLY A 289 -5.11 -3.85 -0.80
CA GLY A 289 -3.78 -4.37 -1.07
C GLY A 289 -3.01 -4.57 0.24
N LEU A 290 -1.69 -4.58 0.20
CA LEU A 290 -0.87 -4.59 1.41
C LEU A 290 -0.90 -3.17 2.03
N PRO A 291 -1.55 -2.95 3.20
CA PRO A 291 -1.74 -1.60 3.72
C PRO A 291 -0.44 -1.04 4.30
N LEU A 292 0.15 -0.03 3.66
CA LEU A 292 1.40 0.58 4.10
C LEU A 292 1.34 1.07 5.54
N ILE A 293 0.19 1.59 5.96
CA ILE A 293 0.00 2.10 7.33
C ILE A 293 0.17 1.00 8.40
N LEU A 294 -0.19 -0.25 8.12
CA LEU A 294 0.04 -1.37 9.04
C LEU A 294 1.52 -1.75 9.07
N LEU A 295 2.22 -1.65 7.94
CA LEU A 295 3.67 -1.86 7.89
C LEU A 295 4.40 -0.79 8.70
N GLU A 296 3.99 0.47 8.58
CA GLU A 296 4.52 1.59 9.34
C GLU A 296 4.20 1.44 10.83
N SER A 297 2.99 1.01 11.19
CA SER A 297 2.60 0.71 12.57
C SER A 297 3.53 -0.35 13.19
N MET A 298 3.76 -1.45 12.49
CA MET A 298 4.70 -2.50 12.92
C MET A 298 6.14 -1.96 13.06
N ALA A 299 6.59 -1.14 12.11
CA ALA A 299 7.93 -0.56 12.13
C ALA A 299 8.18 0.33 13.36
N TYR A 300 7.14 0.96 13.88
CA TYR A 300 7.21 1.76 15.11
C TYR A 300 6.73 1.01 16.36
N GLY A 301 6.43 -0.27 16.23
CA GLY A 301 6.04 -1.12 17.36
C GLY A 301 4.64 -0.84 17.91
N VAL A 302 3.78 -0.18 17.14
CA VAL A 302 2.41 0.16 17.54
C VAL A 302 1.48 -1.01 17.17
N PRO A 303 0.81 -1.68 18.13
CA PRO A 303 -0.10 -2.77 17.84
C PRO A 303 -1.31 -2.28 17.06
N PHE A 304 -2.00 -3.18 16.37
CA PHE A 304 -3.17 -2.78 15.60
C PHE A 304 -4.32 -3.80 15.65
N LEU A 305 -5.53 -3.28 15.44
CA LEU A 305 -6.73 -4.01 15.11
C LEU A 305 -7.05 -3.76 13.64
N ALA A 306 -7.25 -4.83 12.87
CA ALA A 306 -7.62 -4.72 11.47
C ALA A 306 -8.66 -5.76 11.06
N THR A 307 -9.40 -5.48 9.98
CA THR A 307 -10.40 -6.38 9.42
C THR A 307 -9.81 -7.33 8.38
N ASN A 308 -10.36 -8.54 8.30
CA ASN A 308 -9.92 -9.60 7.40
C ASN A 308 -10.40 -9.36 5.95
N VAL A 309 -9.83 -8.36 5.29
CA VAL A 309 -10.12 -8.07 3.87
C VAL A 309 -8.84 -7.94 3.05
N GLY A 310 -8.84 -8.50 1.85
CA GLY A 310 -7.69 -8.44 0.94
C GLY A 310 -6.41 -9.01 1.54
N ALA A 311 -5.33 -8.24 1.48
CA ALA A 311 -4.01 -8.63 1.99
C ALA A 311 -3.75 -8.22 3.45
N ILE A 312 -4.72 -7.67 4.16
CA ILE A 312 -4.54 -7.30 5.58
C ILE A 312 -4.10 -8.50 6.41
N LYS A 313 -4.63 -9.68 6.14
CA LYS A 313 -4.26 -10.90 6.86
C LYS A 313 -2.76 -11.24 6.78
N ASP A 314 -2.07 -10.85 5.71
CA ASP A 314 -0.62 -11.08 5.60
C ASP A 314 0.18 -10.29 6.66
N CYS A 315 -0.38 -9.19 7.19
CA CYS A 315 0.20 -8.42 8.29
C CYS A 315 -0.06 -9.06 9.67
N CYS A 316 -1.01 -10.00 9.76
CA CYS A 316 -1.51 -10.56 11.02
C CYS A 316 -1.03 -11.99 11.29
N ILE A 317 -0.74 -12.78 10.24
CA ILE A 317 -0.29 -14.17 10.39
C ILE A 317 1.04 -14.18 11.17
N ASP A 318 1.09 -14.99 12.23
CA ASP A 318 2.25 -15.13 13.14
C ASP A 318 2.67 -13.81 13.84
N ASN A 319 1.77 -12.82 13.88
CA ASN A 319 1.99 -11.53 14.51
C ASN A 319 1.15 -11.40 15.79
N PRO A 320 1.69 -11.67 16.98
CA PRO A 320 0.94 -11.65 18.24
C PRO A 320 0.52 -10.24 18.69
N ASP A 321 1.08 -9.19 18.09
CA ASP A 321 0.78 -7.80 18.37
C ASP A 321 -0.25 -7.19 17.38
N ALA A 322 -0.87 -8.06 16.56
CA ALA A 322 -1.98 -7.74 15.66
C ALA A 322 -3.25 -8.47 16.09
N ILE A 323 -4.40 -7.82 15.90
CA ILE A 323 -5.73 -8.40 16.09
C ILE A 323 -6.45 -8.35 14.73
N LEU A 324 -6.86 -9.51 14.24
CA LEU A 324 -7.60 -9.65 12.99
C LEU A 324 -9.05 -10.08 13.28
N VAL A 325 -10.00 -9.34 12.74
CA VAL A 325 -11.44 -9.61 12.93
C VAL A 325 -12.19 -9.58 11.59
N GLU A 326 -13.37 -10.19 11.53
CA GLU A 326 -14.23 -10.06 10.35
C GLU A 326 -14.80 -8.63 10.24
N PRO A 327 -15.07 -8.12 8.99
CA PRO A 327 -15.48 -6.75 8.72
C PRO A 327 -16.95 -6.49 9.02
N ASN A 328 -17.37 -6.71 10.27
CA ASN A 328 -18.70 -6.40 10.78
C ASN A 328 -18.62 -5.77 12.17
N GLN A 329 -19.66 -5.05 12.56
CA GLN A 329 -19.69 -4.29 13.81
C GLN A 329 -19.42 -5.16 15.04
N GLU A 330 -20.07 -6.31 15.16
CA GLU A 330 -19.94 -7.20 16.32
C GLU A 330 -18.47 -7.62 16.53
N ARG A 331 -17.81 -8.08 15.49
CA ARG A 331 -16.40 -8.51 15.55
C ARG A 331 -15.43 -7.36 15.79
N ILE A 332 -15.74 -6.17 15.26
CA ILE A 332 -14.96 -4.96 15.57
C ILE A 332 -15.09 -4.59 17.05
N VAL A 333 -16.30 -4.70 17.65
CA VAL A 333 -16.52 -4.49 19.09
C VAL A 333 -15.70 -5.47 19.93
N GLU A 334 -15.75 -6.76 19.59
CA GLU A 334 -14.95 -7.79 20.29
C GLU A 334 -13.45 -7.49 20.18
N GLY A 335 -12.98 -7.18 18.97
CA GLY A 335 -11.57 -6.84 18.72
C GLY A 335 -11.12 -5.60 19.47
N LEU A 336 -11.95 -4.55 19.54
CA LEU A 336 -11.66 -3.34 20.32
C LEU A 336 -11.57 -3.65 21.82
N LYS A 337 -12.50 -4.42 22.38
CA LYS A 337 -12.45 -4.85 23.79
C LYS A 337 -11.19 -5.65 24.08
N GLN A 338 -10.84 -6.59 23.20
CA GLN A 338 -9.61 -7.38 23.29
C GLN A 338 -8.36 -6.49 23.23
N MET A 339 -8.33 -5.54 22.31
CA MET A 339 -7.20 -4.61 22.14
C MET A 339 -7.01 -3.75 23.38
N ILE A 340 -8.08 -3.16 23.90
CA ILE A 340 -8.07 -2.33 25.10
C ILE A 340 -7.56 -3.13 26.29
N THR A 341 -8.09 -4.32 26.53
CA THR A 341 -7.64 -5.22 27.60
C THR A 341 -6.14 -5.54 27.48
N LYS A 342 -5.67 -5.87 26.29
CA LYS A 342 -4.25 -6.14 26.06
C LYS A 342 -3.37 -4.92 26.28
N ILE A 343 -3.84 -3.71 25.92
CA ILE A 343 -3.13 -2.44 26.20
C ILE A 343 -3.02 -2.22 27.69
N GLU A 344 -4.13 -2.32 28.44
CA GLU A 344 -4.18 -2.13 29.89
C GLU A 344 -3.30 -3.13 30.64
N GLN A 345 -3.29 -4.38 30.20
CA GLN A 345 -2.48 -5.45 30.79
C GLN A 345 -1.01 -5.43 30.29
N GLY A 346 -0.68 -4.56 29.33
CA GLY A 346 0.65 -4.46 28.74
C GLY A 346 1.12 -5.72 28.02
N GLN A 347 0.24 -6.42 27.36
CA GLN A 347 0.52 -7.66 26.66
C GLN A 347 1.14 -7.43 25.28
N PHE A 348 1.00 -6.22 24.71
CA PHE A 348 1.67 -5.84 23.48
C PHE A 348 3.15 -5.52 23.72
N ASN A 349 3.99 -5.87 22.78
CA ASN A 349 5.44 -5.66 22.87
C ASN A 349 5.97 -4.96 21.62
N ALA A 350 6.29 -3.68 21.74
CA ALA A 350 6.74 -2.84 20.63
C ALA A 350 7.99 -3.41 19.92
N GLN A 351 8.96 -3.93 20.69
CA GLN A 351 10.17 -4.52 20.11
C GLN A 351 9.89 -5.80 19.34
N ARG A 352 9.00 -6.67 19.85
CA ARG A 352 8.57 -7.89 19.17
C ARG A 352 7.86 -7.54 17.86
N HIS A 353 6.97 -6.55 17.89
CA HIS A 353 6.22 -6.08 16.72
C HIS A 353 7.16 -5.51 15.65
N ARG A 354 8.13 -4.68 16.04
CA ARG A 354 9.18 -4.17 15.14
C ARG A 354 10.08 -5.29 14.60
N THR A 355 10.41 -6.27 15.42
CA THR A 355 11.20 -7.43 14.97
C THR A 355 10.45 -8.23 13.91
N PHE A 356 9.13 -8.39 14.09
CA PHE A 356 8.28 -9.01 13.08
C PHE A 356 8.31 -8.22 11.75
N TYR A 357 8.12 -6.90 11.80
CA TYR A 357 8.28 -6.03 10.63
C TYR A 357 9.63 -6.21 9.95
N THR A 358 10.70 -6.16 10.72
CA THR A 358 12.07 -6.22 10.18
C THR A 358 12.32 -7.52 9.44
N LYS A 359 11.83 -8.65 9.97
CA LYS A 359 11.98 -9.99 9.37
C LYS A 359 11.06 -10.24 8.17
N THR A 360 9.92 -9.55 8.10
CA THR A 360 8.88 -9.90 7.11
C THR A 360 8.66 -8.81 6.07
N PHE A 361 8.71 -7.54 6.46
CA PHE A 361 8.27 -6.40 5.65
C PHE A 361 9.29 -5.27 5.53
N SER A 362 10.52 -5.43 6.04
CA SER A 362 11.55 -4.40 5.88
C SER A 362 11.90 -4.18 4.41
N GLY A 363 12.40 -2.98 4.11
CA GLY A 363 12.87 -2.65 2.76
C GLY A 363 13.90 -3.64 2.21
N THR A 364 14.73 -4.22 3.08
CA THR A 364 15.71 -5.27 2.72
C THR A 364 15.00 -6.54 2.24
N VAL A 365 14.03 -7.04 3.00
CA VAL A 365 13.28 -8.26 2.68
C VAL A 365 12.42 -8.06 1.43
N MET A 366 11.69 -6.96 1.37
CA MET A 366 10.85 -6.63 0.21
C MET A 366 11.69 -6.37 -1.04
N GLY A 367 12.82 -5.67 -0.88
CA GLY A 367 13.75 -5.39 -1.96
C GLY A 367 14.37 -6.64 -2.57
N ALA A 368 14.61 -7.68 -1.78
CA ALA A 368 15.14 -8.95 -2.29
C ALA A 368 14.24 -9.56 -3.38
N ARG A 369 12.90 -9.47 -3.24
CA ARG A 369 11.98 -9.94 -4.28
C ARG A 369 12.04 -9.11 -5.55
N TRP A 370 12.15 -7.78 -5.41
CA TRP A 370 12.30 -6.89 -6.57
C TRP A 370 13.64 -7.12 -7.28
N ARG A 371 14.74 -7.37 -6.55
CA ARG A 371 16.04 -7.75 -7.16
C ARG A 371 15.92 -9.05 -7.95
N ALA A 372 15.32 -10.08 -7.36
CA ALA A 372 15.09 -11.35 -8.05
C ALA A 372 14.25 -11.17 -9.32
N PHE A 373 13.21 -10.35 -9.26
CA PHE A 373 12.41 -10.02 -10.43
C PHE A 373 13.23 -9.25 -11.49
N TYR A 374 14.02 -8.26 -11.10
CA TYR A 374 14.85 -7.50 -12.05
C TYR A 374 15.97 -8.37 -12.64
N GLU A 375 16.52 -9.32 -11.88
CA GLU A 375 17.57 -10.22 -12.35
C GLU A 375 17.09 -11.11 -13.48
N ASP A 376 16.00 -11.86 -13.30
CA ASP A 376 15.36 -12.65 -14.34
C ASP A 376 13.83 -12.62 -14.21
N PRO A 377 13.16 -11.67 -14.90
CA PRO A 377 11.70 -11.57 -14.87
C PRO A 377 10.98 -12.82 -15.34
N LYS A 378 11.54 -13.54 -16.32
CA LYS A 378 10.92 -14.76 -16.86
C LYS A 378 11.00 -15.88 -15.83
N GLN A 379 12.16 -16.15 -15.28
CA GLN A 379 12.31 -17.14 -14.22
C GLN A 379 11.42 -16.81 -13.04
N PHE A 380 11.35 -15.53 -12.64
CA PHE A 380 10.53 -15.07 -11.52
C PHE A 380 9.04 -15.41 -11.66
N PHE A 381 8.50 -15.37 -12.88
CA PHE A 381 7.07 -15.64 -13.15
C PHE A 381 6.77 -17.10 -13.50
N TYR A 382 7.71 -17.81 -14.11
CA TYR A 382 7.46 -19.13 -14.71
C TYR A 382 8.22 -20.27 -14.04
N ALA A 383 8.97 -19.98 -12.94
CA ALA A 383 9.63 -21.00 -12.09
C ALA A 383 8.64 -21.46 -10.96
#